data_4c0811a74f55f199399f0f4cbffdd2f2
#
_entry.id   4c0811a74f55f199399f0f4cbffdd2f2
#
_cell.length_a   1.000
_cell.length_b   1.000
_cell.length_c   1.000
_cell.angle_alpha   90.00
_cell.angle_beta   90.00
_cell.angle_gamma   90.00
#
_symmetry.space_group_name_H-M   'P 1'
#
loop_
_entity.id
_entity.type
_entity.pdbx_description
1 polymer ?
#
loop_
_entity_poly.entity_id
_entity_poly.type
_entity_poly.pdbx_seq_one_letter_code
_entity_poly.pdbx_strand_id
1 'polypeptide(L)'
;MYKRQYIASKESIPFIPLYVLDQNYWSQGFSSIRHWNFVYDCLEELNIELSNIGQPLIIKKGNAVNIFKDIQSNFKINKVYAHEETSNDWVRKKNLSVKNWFAENLIEFIEYPTNGIVRGLKSRDEWIKIKNQRLLSDVMPSPVRVKKIENFRSDLISRKSIIFEDNFTFNIQKGGRKT
;
A
#
# COMPACT_ATOMS: atom_id res chain seq x y z
N MET A 1 -9.54 0.41 -5.95
CA MET A 1 -8.59 0.95 -4.97
C MET A 1 -9.01 0.70 -3.52
N TYR A 2 -10.30 0.78 -3.17
CA TYR A 2 -10.79 0.69 -1.78
C TYR A 2 -11.08 -0.72 -1.24
N LYS A 3 -10.85 -1.80 -2.00
CA LYS A 3 -11.25 -3.17 -1.63
C LYS A 3 -10.76 -3.55 -0.22
N ARG A 4 -9.48 -3.40 0.05
CA ARG A 4 -8.90 -3.71 1.36
C ARG A 4 -9.40 -2.80 2.48
N GLN A 5 -9.54 -1.49 2.21
CA GLN A 5 -10.05 -0.53 3.20
C GLN A 5 -11.53 -0.78 3.52
N TYR A 6 -12.34 -1.09 2.50
CA TYR A 6 -13.74 -1.44 2.69
C TYR A 6 -13.89 -2.70 3.54
N ILE A 7 -13.13 -3.75 3.25
CA ILE A 7 -13.17 -4.99 4.03
C ILE A 7 -12.70 -4.75 5.46
N ALA A 8 -11.58 -4.04 5.65
CA ALA A 8 -11.10 -3.68 6.98
C ALA A 8 -12.12 -2.85 7.76
N SER A 9 -12.88 -1.96 7.11
CA SER A 9 -13.91 -1.14 7.76
C SER A 9 -15.14 -1.92 8.19
N LYS A 10 -15.37 -3.11 7.66
CA LYS A 10 -16.47 -4.01 8.08
C LYS A 10 -16.15 -4.76 9.38
N GLU A 11 -14.89 -4.87 9.73
CA GLU A 11 -14.50 -5.36 11.02
C GLU A 11 -14.76 -4.25 12.06
N SER A 12 -15.29 -4.59 13.21
CA SER A 12 -15.58 -3.62 14.30
C SER A 12 -14.32 -3.09 14.98
N ILE A 13 -13.14 -3.42 14.44
CA ILE A 13 -11.82 -3.07 14.96
C ILE A 13 -11.28 -1.85 14.21
N PRO A 14 -10.71 -0.85 14.91
CA PRO A 14 -10.03 0.26 14.24
C PRO A 14 -8.88 -0.22 13.36
N PHE A 15 -8.67 0.40 12.20
CA PHE A 15 -7.55 0.09 11.33
C PHE A 15 -6.75 1.34 10.95
N ILE A 16 -5.48 1.15 10.67
CA ILE A 16 -4.56 2.20 10.21
C ILE A 16 -4.33 2.05 8.71
N PRO A 17 -4.73 3.04 7.88
CA PRO A 17 -4.26 3.10 6.51
C PRO A 17 -2.77 3.47 6.53
N LEU A 18 -1.90 2.51 6.24
CA LEU A 18 -0.44 2.67 6.31
C LEU A 18 0.17 2.71 4.91
N TYR A 19 1.04 3.69 4.69
CA TYR A 19 1.98 3.74 3.57
C TYR A 19 3.41 3.67 4.09
N VAL A 20 4.18 2.71 3.61
CA VAL A 20 5.60 2.55 3.94
C VAL A 20 6.43 3.22 2.86
N LEU A 21 7.10 4.33 3.20
CA LEU A 21 8.04 5.01 2.33
C LEU A 21 9.43 4.41 2.51
N ASP A 22 9.74 3.41 1.68
CA ASP A 22 11.04 2.75 1.69
C ASP A 22 12.01 3.44 0.74
N GLN A 23 13.00 4.13 1.27
CA GLN A 23 14.02 4.82 0.47
C GLN A 23 14.81 3.86 -0.43
N ASN A 24 15.04 2.61 0.01
CA ASN A 24 15.73 1.61 -0.80
C ASN A 24 14.94 1.22 -2.07
N TYR A 25 13.59 1.29 -2.04
CA TYR A 25 12.76 1.14 -3.24
C TYR A 25 13.01 2.28 -4.22
N TRP A 26 13.03 3.51 -3.71
CA TRP A 26 13.16 4.70 -4.53
C TRP A 26 14.58 4.93 -5.08
N SER A 27 15.60 4.32 -4.49
CA SER A 27 16.97 4.31 -5.02
C SER A 27 17.25 3.28 -6.12
N GLN A 28 16.25 2.42 -6.43
CA GLN A 28 16.42 1.42 -7.48
C GLN A 28 16.28 2.04 -8.87
N GLY A 29 17.02 1.52 -9.85
CA GLY A 29 17.03 2.01 -11.23
C GLY A 29 15.69 1.93 -11.99
N PHE A 30 14.68 1.26 -11.44
CA PHE A 30 13.31 1.26 -11.95
C PHE A 30 12.44 2.39 -11.40
N SER A 31 12.93 3.18 -10.46
CA SER A 31 12.26 4.34 -9.86
C SER A 31 12.76 5.64 -10.50
N SER A 32 11.93 6.68 -10.48
CA SER A 32 12.27 7.99 -11.02
C SER A 32 11.58 9.12 -10.26
N ILE A 33 12.07 10.35 -10.40
CA ILE A 33 11.44 11.55 -9.83
C ILE A 33 10.01 11.74 -10.34
N ARG A 34 9.76 11.42 -11.61
CA ARG A 34 8.42 11.46 -12.21
C ARG A 34 7.47 10.50 -11.50
N HIS A 35 7.91 9.29 -11.25
CA HIS A 35 7.14 8.27 -10.54
C HIS A 35 6.87 8.70 -9.09
N TRP A 36 7.89 9.23 -8.39
CA TRP A 36 7.72 9.72 -7.03
C TRP A 36 6.72 10.87 -6.94
N ASN A 37 6.82 11.88 -7.81
CA ASN A 37 5.91 13.02 -7.80
C ASN A 37 4.45 12.58 -8.03
N PHE A 38 4.22 11.63 -8.95
CA PHE A 38 2.89 11.06 -9.17
C PHE A 38 2.37 10.35 -7.91
N VAL A 39 3.19 9.52 -7.27
CA VAL A 39 2.81 8.83 -6.04
C VAL A 39 2.58 9.82 -4.91
N TYR A 40 3.40 10.85 -4.78
CA TYR A 40 3.22 11.91 -3.78
C TYR A 40 1.84 12.59 -3.91
N ASP A 41 1.45 12.99 -5.12
CA ASP A 41 0.12 13.57 -5.36
C ASP A 41 -1.00 12.61 -4.98
N CYS A 42 -0.86 11.32 -5.32
CA CYS A 42 -1.83 10.30 -4.94
C CYS A 42 -1.95 10.13 -3.41
N LEU A 43 -0.83 10.23 -2.69
CA LEU A 43 -0.82 10.13 -1.22
C LEU A 43 -1.48 11.35 -0.57
N GLU A 44 -1.24 12.54 -1.10
CA GLU A 44 -1.89 13.77 -0.63
C GLU A 44 -3.42 13.69 -0.78
N GLU A 45 -3.89 13.33 -1.98
CA GLU A 45 -5.33 13.17 -2.22
C GLU A 45 -5.94 12.08 -1.33
N LEU A 46 -5.28 10.92 -1.23
CA LEU A 46 -5.73 9.82 -0.39
C LEU A 46 -5.78 10.21 1.09
N ASN A 47 -4.81 10.99 1.57
CA ASN A 47 -4.81 11.48 2.95
C ASN A 47 -6.01 12.39 3.23
N ILE A 48 -6.36 13.29 2.29
CA ILE A 48 -7.55 14.14 2.41
C ILE A 48 -8.82 13.29 2.47
N GLU A 49 -8.98 12.32 1.55
CA GLU A 49 -10.15 11.45 1.52
C GLU A 49 -10.29 10.61 2.79
N LEU A 50 -9.20 10.03 3.29
CA LEU A 50 -9.19 9.22 4.51
C LEU A 50 -9.45 10.07 5.77
N SER A 51 -8.91 11.29 5.81
CA SER A 51 -9.16 12.23 6.91
C SER A 51 -10.65 12.60 7.01
N ASN A 52 -11.31 12.79 5.87
CA ASN A 52 -12.74 13.12 5.81
C ASN A 52 -13.64 11.99 6.33
N ILE A 53 -13.19 10.74 6.29
CA ILE A 53 -13.93 9.59 6.83
C ILE A 53 -13.48 9.17 8.23
N GLY A 54 -12.55 9.91 8.84
CA GLY A 54 -12.21 9.80 10.26
C GLY A 54 -10.82 9.31 10.61
N GLN A 55 -10.05 8.69 9.69
CA GLN A 55 -8.70 8.20 9.96
C GLN A 55 -7.75 8.64 8.85
N PRO A 56 -6.81 9.58 9.08
CA PRO A 56 -5.85 10.00 8.07
C PRO A 56 -4.91 8.87 7.65
N LEU A 57 -4.29 9.04 6.49
CA LEU A 57 -3.21 8.17 6.03
C LEU A 57 -2.00 8.33 6.96
N ILE A 58 -1.50 7.21 7.43
CA ILE A 58 -0.26 7.17 8.20
C ILE A 58 0.88 6.80 7.26
N ILE A 59 1.90 7.65 7.22
CA ILE A 59 3.11 7.41 6.46
C ILE A 59 4.23 7.09 7.43
N LYS A 60 4.98 6.03 7.16
CA LYS A 60 6.19 5.68 7.91
C LYS A 60 7.37 5.51 6.97
N LYS A 61 8.50 6.14 7.31
CA LYS A 61 9.75 6.06 6.54
C LYS A 61 10.60 4.89 7.03
N GLY A 62 11.06 4.05 6.13
CA GLY A 62 12.02 3.00 6.43
C GLY A 62 11.66 1.63 5.90
N ASN A 63 12.33 0.61 6.44
CA ASN A 63 12.07 -0.79 6.10
C ASN A 63 10.76 -1.27 6.68
N ALA A 64 9.94 -1.97 5.90
CA ALA A 64 8.61 -2.40 6.30
C ALA A 64 8.61 -3.28 7.55
N VAL A 65 9.52 -4.25 7.65
CA VAL A 65 9.61 -5.15 8.82
C VAL A 65 9.89 -4.36 10.09
N ASN A 66 10.83 -3.40 10.04
CA ASN A 66 11.16 -2.57 11.20
C ASN A 66 9.99 -1.67 11.63
N ILE A 67 9.26 -1.13 10.65
CA ILE A 67 8.04 -0.34 10.92
C ILE A 67 6.97 -1.21 11.59
N PHE A 68 6.74 -2.43 11.12
CA PHE A 68 5.78 -3.32 11.75
C PHE A 68 6.22 -3.79 13.15
N LYS A 69 7.53 -3.98 13.40
CA LYS A 69 8.07 -4.23 14.74
C LYS A 69 7.77 -3.07 15.69
N ASP A 70 8.01 -1.83 15.24
CA ASP A 70 7.73 -0.62 16.02
C ASP A 70 6.23 -0.47 16.31
N ILE A 71 5.38 -0.72 15.33
CA ILE A 71 3.92 -0.71 15.51
C ILE A 71 3.52 -1.79 16.52
N GLN A 72 4.02 -3.02 16.39
CA GLN A 72 3.68 -4.14 17.26
C GLN A 72 4.12 -3.91 18.71
N SER A 73 5.17 -3.15 18.94
CA SER A 73 5.64 -2.82 20.31
C SER A 73 4.66 -1.90 21.06
N ASN A 74 3.87 -1.11 20.32
CA ASN A 74 2.94 -0.14 20.89
C ASN A 74 1.45 -0.52 20.73
N PHE A 75 1.15 -1.33 19.71
CA PHE A 75 -0.20 -1.73 19.35
C PHE A 75 -0.22 -3.20 18.94
N LYS A 76 -1.17 -3.96 19.45
CA LYS A 76 -1.36 -5.34 19.01
C LYS A 76 -1.88 -5.36 17.57
N ILE A 77 -1.08 -5.86 16.63
CA ILE A 77 -1.51 -6.09 15.25
C ILE A 77 -2.16 -7.47 15.18
N ASN A 78 -3.44 -7.53 14.83
CA ASN A 78 -4.14 -8.80 14.63
C ASN A 78 -4.09 -9.23 13.16
N LYS A 79 -4.34 -8.30 12.23
CA LYS A 79 -4.41 -8.56 10.79
C LYS A 79 -3.79 -7.43 9.98
N VAL A 80 -3.26 -7.77 8.83
CA VAL A 80 -2.79 -6.81 7.83
C VAL A 80 -3.43 -7.12 6.48
N TYR A 81 -4.04 -6.12 5.88
CA TYR A 81 -4.65 -6.18 4.56
C TYR A 81 -3.77 -5.49 3.53
N ALA A 82 -3.38 -6.20 2.51
CA ALA A 82 -2.56 -5.66 1.43
C ALA A 82 -3.12 -6.00 0.04
N HIS A 83 -2.55 -5.40 -0.97
CA HIS A 83 -2.72 -5.86 -2.35
C HIS A 83 -1.61 -6.86 -2.71
N GLU A 84 -1.96 -7.85 -3.54
CA GLU A 84 -0.97 -8.74 -4.12
C GLU A 84 0.07 -7.92 -4.88
N GLU A 85 1.33 -8.08 -4.50
CA GLU A 85 2.45 -7.49 -5.23
C GLU A 85 2.82 -8.39 -6.41
N THR A 86 2.81 -7.82 -7.60
CA THR A 86 3.03 -8.54 -8.87
C THR A 86 4.13 -7.90 -9.72
N SER A 87 4.95 -7.03 -9.14
CA SER A 87 6.03 -6.34 -9.84
C SER A 87 7.33 -7.18 -9.92
N ASN A 88 8.46 -6.56 -9.76
CA ASN A 88 9.77 -7.16 -10.01
C ASN A 88 10.27 -8.05 -8.84
N ASP A 89 11.42 -8.71 -9.05
CA ASP A 89 12.00 -9.63 -8.09
C ASP A 89 12.46 -8.94 -6.79
N TRP A 90 12.92 -7.70 -6.85
CA TRP A 90 13.31 -6.93 -5.67
C TRP A 90 12.11 -6.75 -4.72
N VAL A 91 10.97 -6.31 -5.27
CA VAL A 91 9.75 -6.11 -4.49
C VAL A 91 9.19 -7.45 -4.00
N ARG A 92 9.29 -8.51 -4.80
CA ARG A 92 8.91 -9.87 -4.40
C ARG A 92 9.70 -10.34 -3.18
N LYS A 93 11.03 -10.17 -3.18
CA LYS A 93 11.89 -10.53 -2.03
C LYS A 93 11.53 -9.75 -0.77
N LYS A 94 11.29 -8.45 -0.91
CA LYS A 94 10.84 -7.59 0.18
C LYS A 94 9.49 -8.05 0.74
N ASN A 95 8.52 -8.34 -0.13
CA ASN A 95 7.22 -8.81 0.29
C ASN A 95 7.30 -10.16 1.02
N LEU A 96 8.20 -11.04 0.59
CA LEU A 96 8.44 -12.32 1.26
C LEU A 96 9.00 -12.13 2.68
N SER A 97 9.93 -11.20 2.89
CA SER A 97 10.47 -10.91 4.23
C SER A 97 9.39 -10.39 5.18
N VAL A 98 8.47 -9.57 4.68
CA VAL A 98 7.32 -9.07 5.46
C VAL A 98 6.35 -10.21 5.80
N LYS A 99 6.05 -11.08 4.83
CA LYS A 99 5.19 -12.25 5.06
C LYS A 99 5.77 -13.20 6.10
N ASN A 100 7.05 -13.50 6.02
CA ASN A 100 7.72 -14.37 6.97
C ASN A 100 7.64 -13.78 8.38
N TRP A 101 7.92 -12.50 8.52
CA TRP A 101 7.82 -11.82 9.80
C TRP A 101 6.39 -11.85 10.38
N PHE A 102 5.36 -11.65 9.56
CA PHE A 102 3.97 -11.78 10.02
C PHE A 102 3.65 -13.19 10.48
N ALA A 103 4.11 -14.21 9.76
CA ALA A 103 3.91 -15.62 10.14
C ALA A 103 4.60 -15.95 11.48
N GLU A 104 5.85 -15.50 11.69
CA GLU A 104 6.60 -15.67 12.93
C GLU A 104 5.93 -14.98 14.14
N ASN A 105 5.19 -13.89 13.90
CA ASN A 105 4.51 -13.12 14.93
C ASN A 105 3.00 -13.42 15.05
N LEU A 106 2.52 -14.48 14.38
CA LEU A 106 1.11 -14.90 14.38
C LEU A 106 0.14 -13.79 13.93
N ILE A 107 0.58 -12.94 13.00
CA ILE A 107 -0.24 -11.87 12.40
C ILE A 107 -0.84 -12.40 11.11
N GLU A 108 -2.17 -12.32 11.01
CA GLU A 108 -2.88 -12.71 9.79
C GLU A 108 -2.60 -11.72 8.66
N PHE A 109 -2.03 -12.21 7.54
CA PHE A 109 -1.71 -11.39 6.38
C PHE A 109 -2.60 -11.76 5.19
N ILE A 110 -3.49 -10.86 4.81
CA ILE A 110 -4.50 -11.07 3.77
C ILE A 110 -4.19 -10.19 2.56
N GLU A 111 -3.93 -10.83 1.42
CA GLU A 111 -3.67 -10.13 0.16
C GLU A 111 -4.86 -10.23 -0.80
N TYR A 112 -5.19 -9.11 -1.44
CA TYR A 112 -6.23 -9.03 -2.46
C TYR A 112 -5.62 -8.74 -3.84
N PRO A 113 -6.04 -9.44 -4.90
CA PRO A 113 -5.57 -9.16 -6.24
C PRO A 113 -6.06 -7.77 -6.70
N THR A 114 -5.18 -7.05 -7.42
CA THR A 114 -5.47 -5.74 -8.02
C THR A 114 -5.56 -5.77 -9.53
N ASN A 115 -5.07 -6.86 -10.13
CA ASN A 115 -4.98 -7.00 -11.59
C ASN A 115 -5.19 -8.47 -12.01
N GLY A 116 -5.09 -8.72 -13.32
CA GLY A 116 -5.23 -10.06 -13.88
C GLY A 116 -4.01 -10.97 -13.75
N ILE A 117 -2.90 -10.50 -13.17
CA ILE A 117 -1.69 -11.31 -12.98
C ILE A 117 -1.92 -12.29 -11.83
N VAL A 118 -1.65 -13.57 -12.08
CA VAL A 118 -1.82 -14.65 -11.10
C VAL A 118 -0.45 -15.15 -10.68
N ARG A 119 -0.09 -14.95 -9.40
CA ARG A 119 1.19 -15.44 -8.87
C ARG A 119 1.19 -16.96 -8.76
N GLY A 120 2.30 -17.60 -9.16
CA GLY A 120 2.45 -19.06 -9.07
C GLY A 120 1.52 -19.87 -9.96
N LEU A 121 1.02 -19.30 -11.06
CA LEU A 121 0.16 -19.98 -12.02
C LEU A 121 0.87 -21.20 -12.60
N LYS A 122 0.26 -22.39 -12.49
CA LYS A 122 0.82 -23.65 -12.99
C LYS A 122 0.48 -23.91 -14.45
N SER A 123 -0.68 -23.46 -14.91
CA SER A 123 -1.17 -23.66 -16.29
C SER A 123 -1.67 -22.34 -16.86
N ARG A 124 -1.26 -22.03 -18.10
CA ARG A 124 -1.71 -20.85 -18.84
C ARG A 124 -3.21 -20.94 -19.19
N ASP A 125 -3.75 -22.13 -19.34
CA ASP A 125 -5.14 -22.35 -19.75
C ASP A 125 -6.12 -21.88 -18.68
N GLU A 126 -5.74 -21.96 -17.42
CA GLU A 126 -6.55 -21.45 -16.30
C GLU A 126 -6.51 -19.93 -16.16
N TRP A 127 -5.50 -19.27 -16.75
CA TRP A 127 -5.30 -17.84 -16.57
C TRP A 127 -6.48 -17.00 -17.02
N ILE A 128 -7.06 -17.29 -18.19
CA ILE A 128 -8.18 -16.51 -18.75
C ILE A 128 -9.37 -16.53 -17.78
N LYS A 129 -9.70 -17.70 -17.24
CA LYS A 129 -10.79 -17.86 -16.27
C LYS A 129 -10.54 -17.04 -15.01
N ILE A 130 -9.37 -17.18 -14.40
CA ILE A 130 -9.00 -16.48 -13.15
C ILE A 130 -8.92 -14.96 -13.39
N LYS A 131 -8.28 -14.53 -14.49
CA LYS A 131 -8.21 -13.13 -14.89
C LYS A 131 -9.61 -12.52 -15.01
N ASN A 132 -10.52 -13.18 -15.75
CA ASN A 132 -11.88 -12.68 -15.95
C ASN A 132 -12.64 -12.60 -14.62
N GLN A 133 -12.53 -13.60 -13.76
CA GLN A 133 -13.11 -13.58 -12.42
C GLN A 133 -12.60 -12.39 -11.58
N ARG A 134 -11.30 -12.06 -11.67
CA ARG A 134 -10.69 -10.93 -10.96
C ARG A 134 -11.15 -9.58 -11.51
N LEU A 135 -11.18 -9.43 -12.84
CA LEU A 135 -11.46 -8.16 -13.51
C LEU A 135 -12.96 -7.84 -13.58
N LEU A 136 -13.82 -8.86 -13.66
CA LEU A 136 -15.27 -8.72 -13.72
C LEU A 136 -15.92 -8.78 -12.32
N SER A 137 -15.13 -8.86 -11.25
CA SER A 137 -15.67 -8.81 -9.89
C SER A 137 -16.29 -7.42 -9.60
N ASP A 138 -17.32 -7.40 -8.76
CA ASP A 138 -17.99 -6.17 -8.36
C ASP A 138 -17.04 -5.13 -7.79
N VAL A 139 -17.33 -3.87 -8.09
CA VAL A 139 -16.61 -2.73 -7.56
C VAL A 139 -16.97 -2.57 -6.08
N MET A 140 -15.98 -2.68 -5.22
CA MET A 140 -16.19 -2.44 -3.79
C MET A 140 -16.35 -0.94 -3.52
N PRO A 141 -17.35 -0.53 -2.73
CA PRO A 141 -17.53 0.87 -2.37
C PRO A 141 -16.39 1.37 -1.47
N SER A 142 -16.25 2.68 -1.39
CA SER A 142 -15.40 3.31 -0.40
C SER A 142 -15.97 3.12 1.01
N PRO A 143 -15.15 2.98 2.05
CA PRO A 143 -15.66 3.02 3.41
C PRO A 143 -16.29 4.40 3.71
N VAL A 144 -17.41 4.40 4.43
CA VAL A 144 -18.12 5.65 4.76
C VAL A 144 -17.51 6.33 5.98
N ARG A 145 -17.08 5.53 6.95
CA ARG A 145 -16.49 6.02 8.20
C ARG A 145 -15.48 5.01 8.73
N VAL A 146 -14.42 5.55 9.32
CA VAL A 146 -13.37 4.77 9.99
C VAL A 146 -13.16 5.32 11.39
N LYS A 147 -13.03 4.42 12.37
CA LYS A 147 -12.72 4.81 13.75
C LYS A 147 -11.26 5.23 13.84
N LYS A 148 -11.03 6.46 14.32
CA LYS A 148 -9.69 7.01 14.51
C LYS A 148 -8.92 6.25 15.58
N ILE A 149 -7.64 6.01 15.32
CA ILE A 149 -6.68 5.54 16.33
C ILE A 149 -5.90 6.76 16.81
N GLU A 150 -6.03 7.04 18.09
CA GLU A 150 -5.29 8.14 18.72
C GLU A 150 -3.83 7.73 18.97
N ASN A 151 -2.97 8.73 19.10
CA ASN A 151 -1.54 8.59 19.43
C ASN A 151 -0.69 7.86 18.38
N PHE A 152 -1.20 7.69 17.16
CA PHE A 152 -0.41 7.17 16.05
C PHE A 152 0.04 8.31 15.14
N ARG A 153 1.34 8.63 15.16
CA ARG A 153 1.90 9.75 14.40
C ARG A 153 2.36 9.31 13.02
N SER A 154 2.05 10.14 12.01
CA SER A 154 2.59 10.01 10.66
C SER A 154 3.91 10.77 10.54
N ASP A 155 4.84 10.23 9.76
CA ASP A 155 6.04 10.95 9.37
C ASP A 155 5.68 12.00 8.30
N LEU A 156 6.32 13.16 8.38
CA LEU A 156 6.15 14.21 7.38
C LEU A 156 6.88 13.83 6.10
N ILE A 157 6.19 13.97 4.98
CA ILE A 157 6.77 13.81 3.65
C ILE A 157 6.60 15.08 2.82
N SER A 158 7.46 15.23 1.82
CA SER A 158 7.38 16.26 0.81
C SER A 158 7.87 15.69 -0.53
N ARG A 159 7.72 16.44 -1.62
CA ARG A 159 8.30 16.04 -2.92
C ARG A 159 9.82 15.83 -2.85
N LYS A 160 10.49 16.51 -1.89
CA LYS A 160 11.93 16.39 -1.64
C LYS A 160 12.30 15.24 -0.69
N SER A 161 11.34 14.45 -0.22
CA SER A 161 11.61 13.31 0.68
C SER A 161 12.39 12.20 0.00
N ILE A 162 12.34 12.15 -1.33
CA ILE A 162 13.18 11.26 -2.16
C ILE A 162 14.01 12.16 -3.07
N ILE A 163 15.31 11.93 -3.08
CA ILE A 163 16.28 12.66 -3.90
C ILE A 163 16.68 11.75 -5.06
N PHE A 164 16.63 12.29 -6.27
CA PHE A 164 17.11 11.64 -7.48
C PHE A 164 18.26 12.49 -8.05
N GLU A 165 19.26 11.83 -8.63
CA GLU A 165 20.41 12.50 -9.24
C GLU A 165 20.01 13.25 -10.52
N ASP A 166 18.98 12.79 -11.21
CA ASP A 166 18.52 13.36 -12.47
C ASP A 166 17.45 14.43 -12.26
N ASN A 167 17.78 15.69 -12.57
CA ASN A 167 16.85 16.81 -12.59
C ASN A 167 16.22 16.99 -13.98
N PHE A 168 15.43 16.04 -14.43
CA PHE A 168 14.66 16.23 -15.67
C PHE A 168 13.41 17.09 -15.40
N THR A 169 13.36 18.24 -16.07
CA THR A 169 12.17 19.13 -16.09
C THR A 169 11.25 18.72 -17.24
N PHE A 170 10.40 17.75 -17.03
CA PHE A 170 9.33 17.42 -17.95
C PHE A 170 7.98 17.88 -17.37
N ASN A 171 6.99 18.07 -18.26
CA ASN A 171 5.61 18.15 -17.85
C ASN A 171 5.22 16.84 -17.17
N ILE A 172 5.13 16.86 -15.84
CA ILE A 172 4.85 15.70 -15.02
C ILE A 172 3.35 15.54 -14.93
N GLN A 173 2.85 14.36 -15.30
CA GLN A 173 1.45 14.02 -15.07
C GLN A 173 1.13 14.16 -13.58
N LYS A 174 0.10 14.91 -13.25
CA LYS A 174 -0.39 15.01 -11.89
C LYS A 174 -1.01 13.69 -11.45
N GLY A 175 -0.66 13.24 -10.26
CA GLY A 175 -1.27 12.09 -9.63
C GLY A 175 -2.63 12.43 -9.01
N GLY A 176 -3.34 11.39 -8.58
CA GLY A 176 -4.63 11.53 -7.94
C GLY A 176 -5.77 10.99 -8.80
N ARG A 177 -6.96 10.94 -8.21
CA ARG A 177 -8.17 10.37 -8.82
C ARG A 177 -9.06 11.43 -9.48
N LYS A 178 -8.91 12.69 -9.07
CA LYS A 178 -9.72 13.83 -9.52
C LYS A 178 -9.02 14.68 -10.56
N THR A 179 -7.95 14.18 -11.16
CA THR A 179 -7.19 14.86 -12.22
C THR A 179 -7.79 14.64 -13.60
#